data_7529c4c0f9f56df55391be6ee6cc94ec
#
_entry.id   7529c4c0f9f56df55391be6ee6cc94ec
#
_cell.length_a   1.000
_cell.length_b   1.000
_cell.length_c   1.000
_cell.angle_alpha   90.00
_cell.angle_beta   90.00
_cell.angle_gamma   90.00
#
_symmetry.space_group_name_H-M   'P 1'
#
loop_
_entity.id
_entity.type
_entity.pdbx_description
1 polymer ?
#
loop_
_entity_poly.entity_id
_entity_poly.type
_entity_poly.pdbx_seq_one_letter_code
_entity_poly.pdbx_strand_id
1 'polypeptide(L)'
;MNEFIKNINIPIIKLISEEATIRGIKTYLVGGFVRDIILKRKSKDIDVMVVGNGIDFAQGISKKINKKLQVFKNFGTAMLKTKNYEVEFVGARKESYYKNSRNPKVEQGTLEEDLSRRDFTINSLAISLNKNNFGEIIDLFNGKNDINKKLIRTPLDPRITFHDDPLRMFRAARF
;
A
#
# COMPACT_ATOMS: atom_id res chain seq x y z
N MET A 1 -9.05 10.46 21.10
CA MET A 1 -8.16 9.95 20.03
C MET A 1 -8.97 8.92 19.25
N ASN A 2 -9.19 9.17 17.96
CA ASN A 2 -10.06 8.35 17.13
C ASN A 2 -9.58 6.88 17.18
N GLU A 3 -10.51 5.92 17.36
CA GLU A 3 -10.21 4.46 17.45
C GLU A 3 -9.33 3.98 16.27
N PHE A 4 -9.50 4.61 15.12
CA PHE A 4 -8.71 4.39 13.92
C PHE A 4 -7.22 4.72 14.12
N ILE A 5 -6.89 5.85 14.77
CA ILE A 5 -5.50 6.24 15.06
C ILE A 5 -4.82 5.26 16.02
N LYS A 6 -5.57 4.62 16.92
CA LYS A 6 -5.02 3.58 17.81
C LYS A 6 -4.47 2.39 17.03
N ASN A 7 -5.12 2.00 15.92
CA ASN A 7 -4.70 0.84 15.12
C ASN A 7 -3.41 1.07 14.32
N ILE A 8 -3.05 2.33 14.05
CA ILE A 8 -1.80 2.69 13.37
C ILE A 8 -0.73 3.24 14.34
N ASN A 9 -1.06 3.39 15.62
CA ASN A 9 -0.15 3.91 16.65
C ASN A 9 0.75 2.80 17.21
N ILE A 10 1.39 2.05 16.34
CA ILE A 10 2.32 0.96 16.68
C ILE A 10 3.78 1.38 16.44
N PRO A 11 4.75 0.86 17.21
CA PRO A 11 6.13 1.34 17.18
C PRO A 11 6.76 1.40 15.79
N ILE A 12 6.54 0.37 14.96
CA ILE A 12 7.13 0.33 13.62
C ILE A 12 6.53 1.42 12.70
N ILE A 13 5.23 1.69 12.78
CA ILE A 13 4.59 2.75 11.99
C ILE A 13 5.07 4.13 12.42
N LYS A 14 5.27 4.36 13.71
CA LYS A 14 5.87 5.63 14.21
C LYS A 14 7.26 5.84 13.63
N LEU A 15 8.11 4.82 13.69
CA LEU A 15 9.45 4.89 13.14
C LEU A 15 9.45 5.20 11.64
N ILE A 16 8.54 4.58 10.89
CA ILE A 16 8.36 4.85 9.46
C ILE A 16 7.93 6.30 9.23
N SER A 17 7.00 6.81 10.04
CA SER A 17 6.54 8.21 9.97
C SER A 17 7.66 9.21 10.28
N GLU A 18 8.49 8.92 11.27
CA GLU A 18 9.67 9.73 11.62
C GLU A 18 10.68 9.75 10.46
N GLU A 19 11.00 8.59 9.90
CA GLU A 19 11.91 8.47 8.74
C GLU A 19 11.37 9.22 7.52
N ALA A 20 10.06 9.07 7.23
CA ALA A 20 9.39 9.79 6.16
C ALA A 20 9.52 11.31 6.33
N THR A 21 9.36 11.80 7.55
CA THR A 21 9.48 13.21 7.90
C THR A 21 10.91 13.70 7.74
N ILE A 22 11.90 12.96 8.27
CA ILE A 22 13.33 13.32 8.19
C ILE A 22 13.78 13.41 6.73
N ARG A 23 13.34 12.46 5.89
CA ARG A 23 13.72 12.44 4.47
C ARG A 23 12.86 13.32 3.56
N GLY A 24 11.77 13.91 4.08
CA GLY A 24 10.82 14.68 3.26
C GLY A 24 10.10 13.84 2.21
N ILE A 25 9.93 12.53 2.45
CA ILE A 25 9.36 11.57 1.49
C ILE A 25 7.90 11.31 1.84
N LYS A 26 7.01 11.43 0.85
CA LYS A 26 5.60 11.05 1.02
C LYS A 26 5.49 9.53 1.17
N THR A 27 4.87 9.08 2.28
CA THR A 27 4.80 7.68 2.67
C THR A 27 3.41 7.35 3.20
N TYR A 28 2.89 6.18 2.84
CA TYR A 28 1.52 5.79 3.10
C TYR A 28 1.42 4.32 3.50
N LEU A 29 0.47 3.99 4.38
CA LEU A 29 -0.07 2.63 4.47
C LEU A 29 -1.06 2.44 3.34
N VAL A 30 -1.09 1.26 2.73
CA VAL A 30 -1.94 0.98 1.57
C VAL A 30 -2.52 -0.42 1.59
N GLY A 31 -3.41 -0.70 0.66
CA GLY A 31 -3.85 -2.07 0.34
C GLY A 31 -4.71 -2.75 1.40
N GLY A 32 -4.47 -4.05 1.56
CA GLY A 32 -5.23 -4.90 2.46
C GLY A 32 -5.20 -4.47 3.91
N PHE A 33 -4.07 -3.94 4.38
CA PHE A 33 -3.93 -3.46 5.74
C PHE A 33 -4.90 -2.30 6.05
N VAL A 34 -5.03 -1.33 5.15
CA VAL A 34 -5.95 -0.19 5.32
C VAL A 34 -7.41 -0.66 5.33
N ARG A 35 -7.79 -1.53 4.39
CA ARG A 35 -9.12 -2.15 4.36
C ARG A 35 -9.42 -2.87 5.68
N ASP A 36 -8.49 -3.67 6.16
CA ASP A 36 -8.68 -4.48 7.36
C ASP A 36 -8.81 -3.63 8.63
N ILE A 37 -8.09 -2.51 8.72
CA ILE A 37 -8.31 -1.53 9.78
C ILE A 37 -9.73 -0.97 9.75
N ILE A 38 -10.26 -0.60 8.56
CA ILE A 38 -11.63 -0.07 8.41
C ILE A 38 -12.65 -1.14 8.80
N LEU A 39 -12.41 -2.40 8.44
CA LEU A 39 -13.24 -3.55 8.81
C LEU A 39 -13.02 -4.04 10.25
N LYS A 40 -12.16 -3.38 11.04
CA LYS A 40 -11.79 -3.77 12.41
C LYS A 40 -11.22 -5.21 12.49
N ARG A 41 -10.57 -5.66 11.43
CA ARG A 41 -9.89 -6.95 11.35
C ARG A 41 -8.42 -6.79 11.75
N LYS A 42 -7.88 -7.81 12.41
CA LYS A 42 -6.44 -7.84 12.73
C LYS A 42 -5.65 -8.27 11.49
N SER A 43 -4.61 -7.51 11.16
CA SER A 43 -3.64 -7.89 10.14
C SER A 43 -2.22 -7.80 10.73
N LYS A 44 -1.35 -8.71 10.28
CA LYS A 44 0.08 -8.69 10.59
C LYS A 44 0.90 -8.17 9.41
N ASP A 45 0.30 -8.14 8.23
CA ASP A 45 0.94 -7.73 6.98
C ASP A 45 0.67 -6.24 6.77
N ILE A 46 1.73 -5.45 6.79
CA ILE A 46 1.69 -3.99 6.65
C ILE A 46 2.32 -3.62 5.31
N ASP A 47 1.52 -3.08 4.40
CA ASP A 47 2.00 -2.58 3.12
C ASP A 47 2.30 -1.07 3.24
N VAL A 48 3.57 -0.70 3.04
CA VAL A 48 4.06 0.68 3.06
C VAL A 48 4.45 1.10 1.66
N MET A 49 3.75 2.09 1.13
CA MET A 49 4.08 2.71 -0.14
C MET A 49 4.89 3.99 0.09
N VAL A 50 5.96 4.14 -0.66
CA VAL A 50 6.87 5.28 -0.63
C VAL A 50 6.85 5.98 -1.99
N VAL A 51 6.63 7.29 -2.05
CA VAL A 51 6.78 8.04 -3.31
C VAL A 51 8.28 8.26 -3.54
N GLY A 52 8.90 7.27 -4.18
CA GLY A 52 10.35 7.18 -4.37
C GLY A 52 10.84 5.74 -4.30
N ASN A 53 12.11 5.57 -3.89
CA ASN A 53 12.73 4.25 -3.80
C ASN A 53 12.37 3.56 -2.48
N GLY A 54 11.42 2.60 -2.53
CA GLY A 54 10.96 1.83 -1.37
C GLY A 54 12.06 0.97 -0.73
N ILE A 55 12.99 0.42 -1.53
CA ILE A 55 14.11 -0.40 -1.03
C ILE A 55 15.08 0.46 -0.22
N ASP A 56 15.46 1.62 -0.74
CA ASP A 56 16.36 2.55 -0.03
C ASP A 56 15.73 3.04 1.28
N PHE A 57 14.45 3.38 1.24
CA PHE A 57 13.70 3.76 2.43
C PHE A 57 13.69 2.63 3.48
N ALA A 58 13.40 1.40 3.07
CA ALA A 58 13.41 0.22 3.94
C ALA A 58 14.78 -0.07 4.54
N GLN A 59 15.87 0.16 3.80
CA GLN A 59 17.23 0.03 4.31
C GLN A 59 17.51 1.00 5.47
N GLY A 60 17.01 2.23 5.38
CA GLY A 60 17.09 3.20 6.48
C GLY A 60 16.40 2.70 7.75
N ILE A 61 15.18 2.20 7.61
CA ILE A 61 14.43 1.61 8.73
C ILE A 61 15.16 0.39 9.32
N SER A 62 15.59 -0.53 8.46
CA SER A 62 16.30 -1.76 8.85
C SER A 62 17.54 -1.46 9.69
N LYS A 63 18.36 -0.48 9.28
CA LYS A 63 19.55 -0.03 10.03
C LYS A 63 19.18 0.52 11.41
N LYS A 64 18.13 1.35 11.51
CA LYS A 64 17.70 1.98 12.78
C LYS A 64 17.27 0.95 13.84
N ILE A 65 16.65 -0.16 13.41
CA ILE A 65 16.19 -1.18 14.37
C ILE A 65 17.09 -2.42 14.41
N ASN A 66 18.20 -2.39 13.70
CA ASN A 66 19.15 -3.51 13.59
C ASN A 66 18.48 -4.84 13.25
N LYS A 67 17.65 -4.85 12.20
CA LYS A 67 16.95 -6.04 11.72
C LYS A 67 17.32 -6.33 10.26
N LYS A 68 17.39 -7.63 9.92
CA LYS A 68 17.68 -8.08 8.56
C LYS A 68 16.54 -7.69 7.61
N LEU A 69 16.88 -7.07 6.48
CA LEU A 69 15.98 -6.74 5.40
C LEU A 69 16.08 -7.79 4.29
N GLN A 70 14.93 -8.28 3.83
CA GLN A 70 14.85 -9.09 2.62
C GLN A 70 14.53 -8.16 1.45
N VAL A 71 15.36 -8.20 0.39
CA VAL A 71 15.20 -7.32 -0.78
C VAL A 71 14.85 -8.17 -1.99
N PHE A 72 13.77 -7.80 -2.68
CA PHE A 72 13.28 -8.44 -3.89
C PHE A 72 13.46 -7.48 -5.08
N LYS A 73 14.71 -7.42 -5.59
CA LYS A 73 15.11 -6.45 -6.62
C LYS A 73 14.23 -6.47 -7.86
N ASN A 74 13.86 -7.68 -8.33
CA ASN A 74 13.03 -7.87 -9.51
C ASN A 74 11.62 -7.27 -9.38
N PHE A 75 11.12 -7.15 -8.14
CA PHE A 75 9.80 -6.58 -7.84
C PHE A 75 9.89 -5.14 -7.32
N GLY A 76 11.11 -4.63 -7.07
CA GLY A 76 11.31 -3.32 -6.48
C GLY A 76 10.80 -3.19 -5.05
N THR A 77 10.72 -4.31 -4.30
CA THR A 77 10.17 -4.36 -2.95
C THR A 77 11.20 -4.83 -1.92
N ALA A 78 10.95 -4.51 -0.66
CA ALA A 78 11.73 -5.00 0.47
C ALA A 78 10.81 -5.35 1.65
N MET A 79 11.14 -6.43 2.35
CA MET A 79 10.37 -6.92 3.48
C MET A 79 11.19 -6.89 4.77
N LEU A 80 10.59 -6.34 5.81
CA LEU A 80 11.14 -6.28 7.16
C LEU A 80 10.24 -7.07 8.11
N LYS A 81 10.79 -8.12 8.74
CA LYS A 81 10.08 -8.90 9.74
C LYS A 81 10.39 -8.39 11.13
N THR A 82 9.34 -8.05 11.87
CA THR A 82 9.39 -7.76 13.31
C THR A 82 8.80 -8.94 14.11
N LYS A 83 8.79 -8.86 15.44
CA LYS A 83 8.16 -9.89 16.28
C LYS A 83 6.67 -10.10 15.94
N ASN A 84 5.96 -9.02 15.60
CA ASN A 84 4.51 -9.03 15.50
C ASN A 84 3.99 -8.72 14.09
N TYR A 85 4.83 -8.17 13.21
CA TYR A 85 4.43 -7.66 11.89
C TYR A 85 5.44 -8.03 10.81
N GLU A 86 4.94 -8.26 9.61
CA GLU A 86 5.70 -8.27 8.38
C GLU A 86 5.39 -6.95 7.66
N VAL A 87 6.43 -6.19 7.34
CA VAL A 87 6.29 -4.86 6.72
C VAL A 87 6.91 -4.93 5.33
N GLU A 88 6.09 -4.79 4.30
CA GLU A 88 6.54 -4.70 2.93
C GLU A 88 6.64 -3.22 2.53
N PHE A 89 7.78 -2.86 1.95
CA PHE A 89 8.03 -1.52 1.41
C PHE A 89 8.05 -1.59 -0.11
N VAL A 90 7.23 -0.76 -0.74
CA VAL A 90 7.13 -0.65 -2.21
C VAL A 90 7.29 0.80 -2.63
N GLY A 91 7.89 1.05 -3.77
CA GLY A 91 7.82 2.37 -4.41
C GLY A 91 6.44 2.59 -5.01
N ALA A 92 5.92 3.82 -4.94
CA ALA A 92 4.75 4.19 -5.75
C ALA A 92 5.08 3.98 -7.22
N ARG A 93 4.20 3.29 -7.94
CA ARG A 93 4.48 2.89 -9.31
C ARG A 93 3.31 3.13 -10.24
N LYS A 94 3.65 3.48 -11.48
CA LYS A 94 2.78 3.47 -12.63
C LYS A 94 3.04 2.20 -13.42
N GLU A 95 2.00 1.54 -13.86
CA GLU A 95 2.05 0.34 -14.69
C GLU A 95 1.52 0.64 -16.08
N SER A 96 2.22 0.15 -17.10
CA SER A 96 1.78 0.18 -18.49
C SER A 96 1.84 -1.24 -19.05
N TYR A 97 0.73 -1.73 -19.59
CA TYR A 97 0.65 -3.10 -20.09
C TYR A 97 0.86 -3.14 -21.61
N TYR A 98 1.65 -4.10 -22.05
CA TYR A 98 1.76 -4.42 -23.47
C TYR A 98 0.64 -5.35 -23.90
N LYS A 99 0.23 -5.24 -25.15
CA LYS A 99 -0.76 -6.14 -25.75
C LYS A 99 -0.30 -7.61 -25.56
N ASN A 100 -1.17 -8.43 -24.98
CA ASN A 100 -0.92 -9.85 -24.68
C ASN A 100 0.16 -10.16 -23.61
N SER A 101 0.45 -9.25 -22.70
CA SER A 101 1.37 -9.48 -21.59
C SER A 101 0.76 -9.05 -20.26
N ARG A 102 0.79 -9.94 -19.26
CA ARG A 102 0.44 -9.63 -17.85
C ARG A 102 1.57 -8.93 -17.11
N ASN A 103 2.78 -8.92 -17.68
CA ASN A 103 3.92 -8.28 -17.04
C ASN A 103 3.95 -6.81 -17.45
N PRO A 104 3.63 -5.88 -16.54
CA PRO A 104 3.65 -4.46 -16.87
C PRO A 104 5.08 -3.94 -17.00
N LYS A 105 5.25 -2.91 -17.83
CA LYS A 105 6.36 -1.98 -17.66
C LYS A 105 6.07 -1.15 -16.43
N VAL A 106 6.99 -1.17 -15.47
CA VAL A 106 6.86 -0.46 -14.20
C VAL A 106 7.76 0.77 -14.22
N GLU A 107 7.18 1.92 -13.91
CA GLU A 107 7.86 3.20 -13.75
C GLU A 107 7.52 3.80 -12.39
N GLN A 108 8.32 4.73 -11.90
CA GLN A 108 8.00 5.47 -10.69
C GLN A 108 6.72 6.28 -10.92
N GLY A 109 5.78 6.17 -9.99
CA GLY A 109 4.47 6.81 -10.08
C GLY A 109 4.17 7.74 -8.92
N THR A 110 3.01 8.36 -9.00
CA THR A 110 2.38 9.13 -7.92
C THR A 110 1.52 8.23 -7.04
N LEU A 111 0.98 8.79 -5.95
CA LEU A 111 -0.02 8.11 -5.12
C LEU A 111 -1.26 7.72 -5.94
N GLU A 112 -1.77 8.65 -6.76
CA GLU A 112 -2.96 8.48 -7.57
C GLU A 112 -2.77 7.36 -8.60
N GLU A 113 -1.63 7.35 -9.29
CA GLU A 113 -1.28 6.32 -10.28
C GLU A 113 -1.16 4.94 -9.62
N ASP A 114 -0.55 4.85 -8.43
CA ASP A 114 -0.45 3.57 -7.72
C ASP A 114 -1.80 3.07 -7.23
N LEU A 115 -2.67 3.94 -6.70
CA LEU A 115 -4.00 3.55 -6.23
C LEU A 115 -4.93 3.18 -7.39
N SER A 116 -4.84 3.88 -8.53
CA SER A 116 -5.71 3.64 -9.70
C SER A 116 -5.47 2.29 -10.38
N ARG A 117 -4.23 1.79 -10.39
CA ARG A 117 -3.87 0.51 -11.02
C ARG A 117 -4.26 -0.72 -10.20
N ARG A 118 -4.72 -0.56 -8.96
CA ARG A 118 -5.08 -1.68 -8.09
C ARG A 118 -6.34 -2.40 -8.58
N ASP A 119 -6.54 -3.60 -8.05
CA ASP A 119 -7.66 -4.47 -8.45
C ASP A 119 -9.04 -3.87 -8.12
N PHE A 120 -9.24 -3.50 -6.85
CA PHE A 120 -10.55 -3.05 -6.35
C PHE A 120 -10.43 -1.79 -5.49
N THR A 121 -11.50 -0.98 -5.48
CA THR A 121 -11.60 0.25 -4.70
C THR A 121 -11.34 0.02 -3.20
N ILE A 122 -11.80 -1.11 -2.67
CA ILE A 122 -11.59 -1.51 -1.27
C ILE A 122 -10.11 -1.73 -0.91
N ASN A 123 -9.24 -1.94 -1.89
CA ASN A 123 -7.79 -2.08 -1.76
C ASN A 123 -7.03 -0.84 -2.27
N SER A 124 -7.75 0.15 -2.81
CA SER A 124 -7.21 1.42 -3.35
C SER A 124 -7.34 2.56 -2.35
N LEU A 125 -7.20 2.24 -1.08
CA LEU A 125 -7.21 3.17 0.05
C LEU A 125 -5.79 3.38 0.55
N ALA A 126 -5.50 4.60 1.02
CA ALA A 126 -4.24 4.91 1.66
C ALA A 126 -4.43 5.65 2.97
N ILE A 127 -3.44 5.55 3.87
CA ILE A 127 -3.35 6.36 5.09
C ILE A 127 -2.01 7.06 5.10
N SER A 128 -2.01 8.39 5.24
CA SER A 128 -0.78 9.16 5.29
C SER A 128 0.01 8.87 6.56
N LEU A 129 1.33 8.71 6.41
CA LEU A 129 2.29 8.58 7.51
C LEU A 129 3.13 9.84 7.71
N ASN A 130 2.96 10.88 6.90
CA ASN A 130 3.69 12.12 7.05
C ASN A 130 3.14 12.95 8.23
N LYS A 131 4.02 13.63 8.96
CA LYS A 131 3.70 14.34 10.21
C LYS A 131 2.50 15.30 10.09
N ASN A 132 2.41 16.02 8.98
CA ASN A 132 1.39 17.07 8.80
C ASN A 132 -0.04 16.53 8.66
N ASN A 133 -0.18 15.29 8.20
CA ASN A 133 -1.46 14.64 7.94
C ASN A 133 -1.46 13.16 8.36
N PHE A 134 -0.74 12.83 9.42
CA PHE A 134 -0.65 11.47 9.95
C PHE A 134 -2.02 10.92 10.31
N GLY A 135 -2.34 9.75 9.74
CA GLY A 135 -3.62 9.08 9.97
C GLY A 135 -4.76 9.56 9.07
N GLU A 136 -4.52 10.53 8.16
CA GLU A 136 -5.50 10.93 7.16
C GLU A 136 -5.74 9.80 6.16
N ILE A 137 -7.01 9.46 5.94
CA ILE A 137 -7.41 8.46 4.95
C ILE A 137 -7.60 9.16 3.61
N ILE A 138 -6.92 8.62 2.59
CA ILE A 138 -7.04 9.06 1.21
C ILE A 138 -7.85 8.00 0.45
N ASP A 139 -9.01 8.41 -0.04
CA ASP A 139 -9.98 7.55 -0.73
C ASP A 139 -10.41 8.21 -2.04
N LEU A 140 -9.65 7.98 -3.10
CA LEU A 140 -9.87 8.61 -4.42
C LEU A 140 -10.99 7.92 -5.21
N PHE A 141 -11.32 6.69 -4.86
CA PHE A 141 -12.22 5.82 -5.63
C PHE A 141 -13.46 5.38 -4.84
N ASN A 142 -13.75 6.07 -3.72
CA ASN A 142 -14.92 5.81 -2.87
C ASN A 142 -14.94 4.38 -2.26
N GLY A 143 -13.75 3.84 -1.99
CA GLY A 143 -13.56 2.49 -1.45
C GLY A 143 -14.18 2.28 -0.07
N LYS A 144 -14.22 3.31 0.80
CA LYS A 144 -14.89 3.23 2.10
C LYS A 144 -16.39 2.97 1.95
N ASN A 145 -17.04 3.63 0.99
CA ASN A 145 -18.45 3.41 0.72
C ASN A 145 -18.69 2.02 0.14
N ASP A 146 -17.79 1.53 -0.73
CA ASP A 146 -17.88 0.18 -1.27
C ASP A 146 -17.67 -0.89 -0.19
N ILE A 147 -16.77 -0.68 0.78
CA ILE A 147 -16.65 -1.53 1.98
C ILE A 147 -17.98 -1.60 2.74
N ASN A 148 -18.60 -0.45 3.02
CA ASN A 148 -19.86 -0.39 3.77
C ASN A 148 -21.01 -1.08 3.01
N LYS A 149 -21.03 -0.98 1.68
CA LYS A 149 -22.02 -1.60 0.80
C LYS A 149 -21.72 -3.06 0.48
N LYS A 150 -20.58 -3.60 0.93
CA LYS A 150 -20.07 -4.93 0.54
C LYS A 150 -19.99 -5.10 -0.98
N LEU A 151 -19.50 -4.08 -1.66
CA LEU A 151 -19.44 -4.02 -3.12
C LEU A 151 -17.99 -4.18 -3.57
N ILE A 152 -17.76 -5.06 -4.54
CA ILE A 152 -16.50 -5.21 -5.26
C ILE A 152 -16.58 -4.38 -6.54
N ARG A 153 -15.75 -3.36 -6.64
CA ARG A 153 -15.67 -2.44 -7.77
C ARG A 153 -14.21 -2.17 -8.12
N THR A 154 -13.90 -2.05 -9.40
CA THR A 154 -12.57 -1.64 -9.87
C THR A 154 -12.41 -0.12 -9.80
N PRO A 155 -11.20 0.42 -9.52
CA PRO A 155 -10.93 1.86 -9.56
C PRO A 155 -11.16 2.48 -10.94
N LEU A 156 -10.77 1.76 -11.99
CA LEU A 156 -10.93 2.12 -13.40
C LEU A 156 -11.99 1.26 -14.07
N ASP A 157 -12.20 1.44 -15.39
CA ASP A 157 -13.10 0.58 -16.17
C ASP A 157 -12.73 -0.90 -15.97
N PRO A 158 -13.70 -1.76 -15.59
CA PRO A 158 -13.45 -3.19 -15.34
C PRO A 158 -12.86 -3.89 -16.57
N ARG A 159 -13.23 -3.49 -17.79
CA ARG A 159 -12.69 -4.07 -19.01
C ARG A 159 -11.19 -3.87 -19.12
N ILE A 160 -10.70 -2.68 -18.80
CA ILE A 160 -9.26 -2.37 -18.77
C ILE A 160 -8.60 -3.16 -17.63
N THR A 161 -9.15 -3.05 -16.41
CA THR A 161 -8.59 -3.68 -15.21
C THR A 161 -8.43 -5.19 -15.34
N PHE A 162 -9.40 -5.89 -15.94
CA PHE A 162 -9.35 -7.34 -16.12
C PHE A 162 -8.60 -7.76 -17.39
N HIS A 163 -8.51 -6.90 -18.39
CA HIS A 163 -7.65 -7.13 -19.55
C HIS A 163 -6.17 -7.07 -19.15
N ASP A 164 -5.79 -6.11 -18.32
CA ASP A 164 -4.42 -5.92 -17.83
C ASP A 164 -3.95 -7.12 -17.00
N ASP A 165 -4.78 -7.61 -16.08
CA ASP A 165 -4.51 -8.82 -15.31
C ASP A 165 -5.79 -9.64 -15.05
N PRO A 166 -6.05 -10.69 -15.85
CA PRO A 166 -7.23 -11.56 -15.67
C PRO A 166 -7.32 -12.26 -14.32
N LEU A 167 -6.20 -12.44 -13.58
CA LEU A 167 -6.24 -13.03 -12.23
C LEU A 167 -7.01 -12.16 -11.23
N ARG A 168 -7.22 -10.89 -11.52
CA ARG A 168 -8.06 -10.02 -10.68
C ARG A 168 -9.50 -10.51 -10.61
N MET A 169 -10.01 -11.23 -11.62
CA MET A 169 -11.33 -11.87 -11.57
C MET A 169 -11.41 -12.95 -10.49
N PHE A 170 -10.38 -13.79 -10.36
CA PHE A 170 -10.32 -14.78 -9.28
C PHE A 170 -10.17 -14.14 -7.90
N ARG A 171 -9.47 -12.98 -7.84
CA ARG A 171 -9.38 -12.21 -6.61
C ARG A 171 -10.74 -11.64 -6.19
N ALA A 172 -11.62 -11.26 -7.14
CA ALA A 172 -12.98 -10.82 -6.82
C ALA A 172 -13.79 -11.89 -6.08
N ALA A 173 -13.64 -13.16 -6.48
CA ALA A 173 -14.32 -14.27 -5.81
C ALA A 173 -13.79 -14.54 -4.38
N ARG A 174 -12.60 -14.04 -4.05
CA ARG A 174 -11.96 -14.21 -2.74
C ARG A 174 -12.38 -13.13 -1.73
N PHE A 175 -12.72 -11.94 -2.19
CA PHE A 175 -13.09 -10.80 -1.32
C PHE A 175 -14.60 -10.77 -1.05
#